data_3e6fd289158a443c97128f1afee2fc20
#
_entry.id   3e6fd289158a443c97128f1afee2fc20
#
_cell.length_a   1.000
_cell.length_b   1.000
_cell.length_c   1.000
_cell.angle_alpha   90.00
_cell.angle_beta   90.00
_cell.angle_gamma   90.00
#
_symmetry.space_group_name_H-M   'P 1'
#
loop_
_entity.id
_entity.type
_entity.pdbx_description
1 polymer ?
#
loop_
_entity_poly.entity_id
_entity_poly.type
_entity_poly.pdbx_seq_one_letter_code
_entity_poly.pdbx_strand_id
1 'polypeptide(L)'
;MIRVLFVCHGNICRSPMAEFIFKDMVSKQGLSDRFYIASAATSTEEIWNGIGNPVYPPAREELAKHGIDCKGKRAVQLTRADYDKYDYMLGMDHWNLKNMLRILKSDPEDKVKLLLDYSDDPRDIADPWYTGGFDVTYSDVVEGCAAFLEYLKDKKKL
;
A
#
# COMPACT_ATOMS: atom_id res chain seq x y z
N MET A 1 -13.40 11.07 -6.93
CA MET A 1 -12.69 9.78 -6.75
C MET A 1 -11.43 10.02 -5.94
N ILE A 2 -11.24 9.24 -4.90
CA ILE A 2 -10.05 9.32 -4.04
C ILE A 2 -9.01 8.34 -4.58
N ARG A 3 -7.81 8.83 -4.86
CA ARG A 3 -6.74 8.04 -5.46
C ARG A 3 -5.66 7.75 -4.43
N VAL A 4 -5.44 6.46 -4.15
CA VAL A 4 -4.55 5.99 -3.09
C VAL A 4 -3.48 5.08 -3.68
N LEU A 5 -2.21 5.37 -3.36
CA LEU A 5 -1.08 4.54 -3.74
C LEU A 5 -0.38 4.03 -2.49
N PHE A 6 -0.32 2.70 -2.35
CA PHE A 6 0.47 2.06 -1.31
C PHE A 6 1.87 1.76 -1.83
N VAL A 7 2.89 2.02 -1.03
CA VAL A 7 4.28 1.92 -1.46
C VAL A 7 5.11 1.12 -0.45
N CYS A 8 5.90 0.18 -0.96
CA CYS A 8 6.92 -0.48 -0.17
C CYS A 8 8.20 -0.65 -1.01
N HIS A 9 9.17 -1.38 -0.50
CA HIS A 9 10.46 -1.53 -1.19
C HIS A 9 10.33 -2.23 -2.55
N GLY A 10 9.79 -3.44 -2.57
CA GLY A 10 9.76 -4.29 -3.77
C GLY A 10 8.41 -4.39 -4.49
N ASN A 11 7.33 -3.98 -3.86
CA ASN A 11 5.97 -4.09 -4.38
C ASN A 11 5.56 -5.55 -4.68
N ILE A 12 6.03 -6.49 -3.86
CA ILE A 12 5.63 -7.91 -3.97
C ILE A 12 5.05 -8.47 -2.67
N CYS A 13 5.15 -7.76 -1.54
CA CYS A 13 4.62 -8.20 -0.24
C CYS A 13 3.68 -7.17 0.37
N ARG A 14 4.22 -6.20 1.14
CA ARG A 14 3.42 -5.28 1.94
C ARG A 14 2.47 -4.38 1.13
N SER A 15 2.98 -3.70 0.12
CA SER A 15 2.16 -2.76 -0.63
C SER A 15 1.07 -3.43 -1.47
N PRO A 16 1.32 -4.59 -2.14
CA PRO A 16 0.22 -5.28 -2.79
C PRO A 16 -0.77 -5.87 -1.79
N MET A 17 -0.32 -6.34 -0.62
CA MET A 17 -1.25 -6.75 0.44
C MET A 17 -2.17 -5.60 0.83
N ALA A 18 -1.61 -4.39 1.03
CA ALA A 18 -2.40 -3.21 1.37
C ALA A 18 -3.37 -2.84 0.26
N GLU A 19 -2.93 -2.87 -0.99
CA GLU A 19 -3.79 -2.58 -2.14
C GLU A 19 -5.04 -3.48 -2.13
N PHE A 20 -4.84 -4.80 -2.03
CA PHE A 20 -5.95 -5.75 -2.14
C PHE A 20 -6.80 -5.83 -0.88
N ILE A 21 -6.20 -5.66 0.30
CA ILE A 21 -6.96 -5.56 1.56
C ILE A 21 -7.87 -4.33 1.53
N PHE A 22 -7.35 -3.18 1.10
CA PHE A 22 -8.15 -1.96 1.05
C PHE A 22 -9.23 -2.02 -0.02
N LYS A 23 -8.92 -2.60 -1.19
CA LYS A 23 -9.93 -2.86 -2.23
C LYS A 23 -11.07 -3.73 -1.71
N ASP A 24 -10.75 -4.80 -0.99
CA ASP A 24 -11.74 -5.69 -0.39
C ASP A 24 -12.59 -4.95 0.64
N MET A 25 -11.94 -4.17 1.49
CA MET A 25 -12.60 -3.41 2.56
C MET A 25 -13.63 -2.41 2.01
N VAL A 26 -13.23 -1.60 1.01
CA VAL A 26 -14.13 -0.61 0.41
C VAL A 26 -15.25 -1.28 -0.39
N SER A 27 -14.96 -2.40 -1.03
CA SER A 27 -15.96 -3.18 -1.78
C SER A 27 -17.07 -3.68 -0.84
N LYS A 28 -16.70 -4.21 0.32
CA LYS A 28 -17.66 -4.71 1.30
C LYS A 28 -18.54 -3.60 1.88
N GLN A 29 -18.13 -2.36 1.80
CA GLN A 29 -18.90 -1.21 2.25
C GLN A 29 -19.62 -0.48 1.13
N GLY A 30 -19.59 -1.03 -0.10
CA GLY A 30 -20.23 -0.42 -1.26
C GLY A 30 -19.56 0.86 -1.73
N LEU A 31 -18.26 1.03 -1.46
CA LEU A 31 -17.53 2.27 -1.75
C LEU A 31 -16.54 2.16 -2.91
N SER A 32 -16.52 1.04 -3.64
CA SER A 32 -15.52 0.80 -4.70
C SER A 32 -15.49 1.93 -5.74
N ASP A 33 -16.65 2.49 -6.10
CA ASP A 33 -16.75 3.56 -7.11
C ASP A 33 -16.14 4.89 -6.65
N ARG A 34 -15.82 5.01 -5.36
CA ARG A 34 -15.26 6.22 -4.76
C ARG A 34 -13.74 6.23 -4.78
N PHE A 35 -13.10 5.13 -5.15
CA PHE A 35 -11.67 4.96 -5.02
C PHE A 35 -10.99 4.48 -6.31
N TYR A 36 -9.76 4.95 -6.50
CA TYR A 36 -8.76 4.34 -7.38
C TYR A 36 -7.59 3.92 -6.49
N ILE A 37 -7.30 2.62 -6.43
CA ILE A 37 -6.34 2.04 -5.48
C ILE A 37 -5.27 1.28 -6.25
N ALA A 38 -4.01 1.57 -5.96
CA ALA A 38 -2.87 0.92 -6.60
C ALA A 38 -1.71 0.77 -5.62
N SER A 39 -0.63 0.13 -6.06
CA SER A 39 0.59 0.01 -5.27
C SER A 39 1.82 0.06 -6.17
N ALA A 40 2.97 0.45 -5.61
CA ALA A 40 4.23 0.61 -6.33
C ALA A 40 5.42 0.34 -5.42
N ALA A 41 6.61 0.19 -6.04
CA ALA A 41 7.88 -0.06 -5.37
C ALA A 41 8.76 1.17 -5.41
N THR A 42 9.56 1.37 -4.35
CA THR A 42 10.65 2.35 -4.39
C THR A 42 11.89 1.78 -5.09
N SER A 43 12.06 0.46 -5.11
CA SER A 43 13.20 -0.24 -5.72
C SER A 43 12.81 -0.86 -7.05
N THR A 44 13.80 -1.09 -7.91
CA THR A 44 13.63 -1.83 -9.18
C THR A 44 14.00 -3.31 -9.07
N GLU A 45 14.31 -3.79 -7.86
CA GLU A 45 14.81 -5.17 -7.66
C GLU A 45 13.88 -6.24 -8.18
N GLU A 46 12.56 -6.00 -8.12
CA GLU A 46 11.55 -6.96 -8.54
C GLU A 46 11.02 -6.68 -9.95
N ILE A 47 11.74 -5.87 -10.73
CA ILE A 47 11.33 -5.52 -12.09
C ILE A 47 12.50 -5.83 -13.03
N TRP A 48 12.25 -6.69 -14.03
CA TRP A 48 13.24 -7.12 -15.01
C TRP A 48 12.73 -6.83 -16.42
N ASN A 49 13.51 -6.09 -17.21
CA ASN A 49 13.13 -5.70 -18.59
C ASN A 49 11.73 -5.05 -18.65
N GLY A 50 11.39 -4.21 -17.67
CA GLY A 50 10.08 -3.56 -17.61
C GLY A 50 8.94 -4.47 -17.16
N ILE A 51 9.23 -5.71 -16.79
CA ILE A 51 8.22 -6.68 -16.32
C ILE A 51 8.43 -6.93 -14.84
N GLY A 52 7.41 -6.60 -14.04
CA GLY A 52 7.44 -6.80 -12.60
C GLY A 52 7.13 -8.24 -12.20
N ASN A 53 7.73 -8.68 -11.10
CA ASN A 53 7.40 -9.97 -10.50
C ASN A 53 5.99 -9.96 -9.93
N PRO A 54 5.32 -11.14 -9.88
CA PRO A 54 4.01 -11.25 -9.24
C PRO A 54 4.14 -11.13 -7.72
N VAL A 55 3.01 -11.05 -7.03
CA VAL A 55 2.98 -11.05 -5.57
C VAL A 55 3.70 -12.30 -5.04
N TYR A 56 4.56 -12.08 -4.05
CA TYR A 56 5.35 -13.17 -3.44
C TYR A 56 4.41 -14.23 -2.89
N PRO A 57 4.68 -15.55 -3.15
CA PRO A 57 3.74 -16.62 -2.79
C PRO A 57 3.23 -16.61 -1.36
N PRO A 58 4.05 -16.44 -0.30
CA PRO A 58 3.52 -16.37 1.07
C PRO A 58 2.56 -15.20 1.30
N ALA A 59 2.77 -14.06 0.64
CA ALA A 59 1.87 -12.91 0.73
C ALA A 59 0.54 -13.24 0.06
N ARG A 60 0.59 -13.84 -1.13
CA ARG A 60 -0.60 -14.27 -1.85
C ARG A 60 -1.39 -15.31 -1.05
N GLU A 61 -0.69 -16.26 -0.43
CA GLU A 61 -1.32 -17.28 0.40
C GLU A 61 -2.00 -16.68 1.63
N GLU A 62 -1.37 -15.69 2.26
CA GLU A 62 -1.97 -15.01 3.40
C GLU A 62 -3.26 -14.29 2.98
N LEU A 63 -3.26 -13.58 1.86
CA LEU A 63 -4.47 -12.95 1.33
C LEU A 63 -5.56 -13.98 1.04
N ALA A 64 -5.19 -15.12 0.44
CA ALA A 64 -6.13 -16.18 0.08
C ALA A 64 -6.83 -16.77 1.30
N LYS A 65 -6.16 -16.85 2.45
CA LYS A 65 -6.77 -17.30 3.71
C LYS A 65 -7.97 -16.44 4.11
N HIS A 66 -8.01 -15.21 3.65
CA HIS A 66 -9.07 -14.24 3.96
C HIS A 66 -10.00 -13.99 2.77
N GLY A 67 -9.92 -14.86 1.74
CA GLY A 67 -10.79 -14.77 0.57
C GLY A 67 -10.42 -13.65 -0.40
N ILE A 68 -9.18 -13.14 -0.34
CA ILE A 68 -8.71 -12.04 -1.19
C ILE A 68 -7.82 -12.58 -2.29
N ASP A 69 -8.18 -12.28 -3.55
CA ASP A 69 -7.42 -12.67 -4.73
C ASP A 69 -6.62 -11.47 -5.25
N CYS A 70 -5.32 -11.68 -5.47
CA CYS A 70 -4.41 -10.66 -6.01
C CYS A 70 -3.89 -11.03 -7.40
N LYS A 71 -4.58 -11.90 -8.12
CA LYS A 71 -4.16 -12.40 -9.42
C LYS A 71 -3.92 -11.25 -10.40
N GLY A 72 -2.81 -11.36 -11.13
CA GLY A 72 -2.47 -10.39 -12.17
C GLY A 72 -1.67 -9.19 -11.69
N LYS A 73 -1.55 -8.99 -10.39
CA LYS A 73 -0.72 -7.91 -9.85
C LYS A 73 0.76 -8.20 -10.08
N ARG A 74 1.48 -7.22 -10.61
CA ARG A 74 2.92 -7.27 -10.79
C ARG A 74 3.55 -6.00 -10.24
N ALA A 75 4.80 -6.09 -9.78
CA ALA A 75 5.53 -4.95 -9.25
C ALA A 75 5.65 -3.85 -10.31
N VAL A 76 5.42 -2.61 -9.89
CA VAL A 76 5.63 -1.42 -10.71
C VAL A 76 6.46 -0.40 -9.94
N GLN A 77 7.24 0.39 -10.66
CA GLN A 77 8.12 1.38 -10.05
C GLN A 77 7.36 2.67 -9.75
N LEU A 78 7.57 3.20 -8.55
CA LEU A 78 7.14 4.56 -8.20
C LEU A 78 7.92 5.56 -9.05
N THR A 79 7.23 6.53 -9.64
CA THR A 79 7.84 7.60 -10.43
C THR A 79 7.44 8.96 -9.87
N ARG A 80 8.21 10.00 -10.22
CA ARG A 80 7.90 11.37 -9.82
C ARG A 80 6.52 11.82 -10.30
N ALA A 81 6.10 11.36 -11.48
CA ALA A 81 4.80 11.70 -12.07
C ALA A 81 3.62 11.18 -11.21
N ASP A 82 3.85 10.15 -10.41
CA ASP A 82 2.80 9.61 -9.53
C ASP A 82 2.34 10.63 -8.49
N TYR A 83 3.18 11.59 -8.14
CA TYR A 83 2.82 12.60 -7.15
C TYR A 83 1.54 13.35 -7.51
N ASP A 84 1.41 13.75 -8.76
CA ASP A 84 0.22 14.50 -9.22
C ASP A 84 -0.99 13.60 -9.45
N LYS A 85 -0.76 12.29 -9.60
CA LYS A 85 -1.82 11.33 -9.89
C LYS A 85 -2.60 10.88 -8.66
N TYR A 86 -1.94 10.81 -7.51
CA TYR A 86 -2.55 10.26 -6.28
C TYR A 86 -2.79 11.34 -5.24
N ASP A 87 -3.85 11.16 -4.44
CA ASP A 87 -4.18 12.05 -3.33
C ASP A 87 -3.47 11.64 -2.04
N TYR A 88 -3.26 10.34 -1.86
CA TYR A 88 -2.59 9.75 -0.69
C TYR A 88 -1.54 8.76 -1.16
N MET A 89 -0.33 8.88 -0.62
CA MET A 89 0.80 8.02 -0.95
C MET A 89 1.35 7.44 0.35
N LEU A 90 1.00 6.17 0.62
CA LEU A 90 1.17 5.57 1.93
C LEU A 90 2.27 4.51 1.91
N GLY A 91 3.35 4.78 2.64
CA GLY A 91 4.46 3.84 2.83
C GLY A 91 4.20 2.92 4.02
N MET A 92 4.98 1.86 4.12
CA MET A 92 4.84 0.85 5.16
C MET A 92 5.79 1.12 6.33
N ASP A 93 6.97 1.67 6.08
CA ASP A 93 7.98 1.97 7.10
C ASP A 93 8.74 3.25 6.76
N HIS A 94 9.59 3.69 7.69
CA HIS A 94 10.35 4.93 7.52
C HIS A 94 11.34 4.87 6.36
N TRP A 95 11.87 3.69 6.01
CA TRP A 95 12.73 3.54 4.84
C TRP A 95 11.94 3.79 3.55
N ASN A 96 10.70 3.32 3.51
CA ASN A 96 9.82 3.60 2.37
C ASN A 96 9.61 5.11 2.22
N LEU A 97 9.31 5.83 3.31
CA LEU A 97 9.11 7.28 3.25
C LEU A 97 10.35 8.00 2.73
N LYS A 98 11.53 7.64 3.26
CA LYS A 98 12.80 8.24 2.83
C LYS A 98 13.02 8.04 1.34
N ASN A 99 12.82 6.82 0.85
CA ASN A 99 13.02 6.51 -0.56
C ASN A 99 11.95 7.12 -1.46
N MET A 100 10.70 7.20 -0.97
CA MET A 100 9.64 7.90 -1.69
C MET A 100 9.98 9.37 -1.89
N LEU A 101 10.42 10.07 -0.84
CA LEU A 101 10.78 11.48 -0.92
C LEU A 101 11.98 11.71 -1.85
N ARG A 102 12.92 10.76 -1.87
CA ARG A 102 14.06 10.84 -2.81
C ARG A 102 13.60 10.78 -4.27
N ILE A 103 12.64 9.90 -4.58
CA ILE A 103 12.10 9.74 -5.93
C ILE A 103 11.21 10.92 -6.31
N LEU A 104 10.32 11.33 -5.40
CA LEU A 104 9.34 12.40 -5.63
C LEU A 104 9.96 13.80 -5.56
N LYS A 105 11.12 13.94 -4.95
CA LYS A 105 11.92 15.17 -4.74
C LYS A 105 11.36 16.07 -3.64
N SER A 106 10.04 16.19 -3.50
CA SER A 106 9.41 17.04 -2.47
C SER A 106 7.98 16.56 -2.24
N ASP A 107 7.35 17.05 -1.19
CA ASP A 107 5.96 16.73 -0.84
C ASP A 107 5.22 18.00 -0.40
N PRO A 108 5.03 18.97 -1.31
CA PRO A 108 4.40 20.25 -0.94
C PRO A 108 2.94 20.13 -0.50
N GLU A 109 2.24 19.08 -0.93
CA GLU A 109 0.83 18.86 -0.59
C GLU A 109 0.61 17.88 0.56
N ASP A 110 1.71 17.47 1.22
CA ASP A 110 1.66 16.57 2.39
C ASP A 110 0.91 15.26 2.13
N LYS A 111 1.22 14.63 0.99
CA LYS A 111 0.59 13.38 0.56
C LYS A 111 1.26 12.12 1.12
N VAL A 112 2.53 12.23 1.49
CA VAL A 112 3.36 11.07 1.88
C VAL A 112 3.26 10.82 3.38
N LYS A 113 2.70 9.67 3.75
CA LYS A 113 2.49 9.26 5.14
C LYS A 113 2.80 7.78 5.31
N LEU A 114 2.94 7.33 6.55
CA LEU A 114 2.91 5.90 6.86
C LEU A 114 1.45 5.46 6.95
N LEU A 115 1.16 4.24 6.50
CA LEU A 115 -0.18 3.67 6.64
C LEU A 115 -0.63 3.67 8.10
N LEU A 116 0.24 3.26 9.03
CA LEU A 116 -0.09 3.22 10.46
C LEU A 116 -0.06 4.58 11.15
N ASP A 117 0.25 5.67 10.45
CA ASP A 117 0.06 7.02 11.01
C ASP A 117 -1.41 7.30 11.34
N TYR A 118 -2.33 6.61 10.70
CA TYR A 118 -3.77 6.76 10.95
C TYR A 118 -4.27 5.91 12.12
N SER A 119 -3.47 4.96 12.58
CA SER A 119 -3.78 4.08 13.71
C SER A 119 -3.63 4.80 15.05
N ASP A 120 -4.28 4.29 16.09
CA ASP A 120 -4.07 4.75 17.47
C ASP A 120 -2.69 4.36 18.01
N ASP A 121 -1.97 3.47 17.32
CA ASP A 121 -0.62 3.02 17.65
C ASP A 121 0.28 3.17 16.42
N PRO A 122 0.68 4.41 16.06
CA PRO A 122 1.53 4.66 14.89
C PRO A 122 2.88 3.96 15.02
N ARG A 123 3.27 3.26 13.96
CA ARG A 123 4.52 2.50 13.91
C ARG A 123 4.79 2.05 12.49
N ASP A 124 5.97 1.45 12.27
CA ASP A 124 6.30 0.78 11.02
C ASP A 124 5.60 -0.57 10.92
N ILE A 125 5.29 -0.99 9.69
CA ILE A 125 4.89 -2.37 9.40
C ILE A 125 6.15 -3.14 9.02
N ALA A 126 6.51 -4.14 9.81
CA ALA A 126 7.72 -4.93 9.58
C ALA A 126 7.68 -5.62 8.22
N ASP A 127 8.84 -5.74 7.58
CA ASP A 127 8.95 -6.40 6.28
C ASP A 127 8.91 -7.93 6.47
N PRO A 128 7.87 -8.61 5.99
CA PRO A 128 7.73 -10.05 6.20
C PRO A 128 8.74 -10.87 5.40
N TRP A 129 9.40 -10.28 4.41
CA TRP A 129 10.52 -10.91 3.73
C TRP A 129 11.62 -11.33 4.71
N TYR A 130 11.88 -10.48 5.72
CA TYR A 130 12.89 -10.73 6.74
C TYR A 130 12.36 -11.46 7.97
N THR A 131 11.12 -11.18 8.37
CA THR A 131 10.55 -11.74 9.61
C THR A 131 9.85 -13.07 9.41
N GLY A 132 9.35 -13.34 8.18
CA GLY A 132 8.48 -14.48 7.91
C GLY A 132 7.06 -14.32 8.42
N GLY A 133 6.75 -13.19 9.08
CA GLY A 133 5.45 -12.97 9.74
C GLY A 133 4.40 -12.37 8.80
N PHE A 134 3.97 -13.10 7.78
CA PHE A 134 2.96 -12.61 6.84
C PHE A 134 1.60 -12.41 7.50
N ASP A 135 1.27 -13.19 8.52
CA ASP A 135 0.06 -13.05 9.32
C ASP A 135 0.07 -11.75 10.14
N VAL A 136 1.21 -11.40 10.71
CA VAL A 136 1.39 -10.14 11.45
C VAL A 136 1.28 -8.96 10.48
N THR A 137 1.91 -9.06 9.31
CA THR A 137 1.80 -8.03 8.26
C THR A 137 0.34 -7.83 7.84
N TYR A 138 -0.38 -8.93 7.63
CA TYR A 138 -1.81 -8.86 7.29
C TYR A 138 -2.59 -8.09 8.37
N SER A 139 -2.40 -8.45 9.62
CA SER A 139 -3.07 -7.80 10.75
C SER A 139 -2.75 -6.31 10.84
N ASP A 140 -1.47 -5.94 10.70
CA ASP A 140 -1.04 -4.54 10.75
C ASP A 140 -1.61 -3.73 9.58
N VAL A 141 -1.65 -4.32 8.39
CA VAL A 141 -2.22 -3.65 7.21
C VAL A 141 -3.72 -3.45 7.38
N VAL A 142 -4.44 -4.44 7.89
CA VAL A 142 -5.88 -4.31 8.18
C VAL A 142 -6.12 -3.16 9.17
N GLU A 143 -5.33 -3.10 10.23
CA GLU A 143 -5.41 -2.01 11.22
C GLU A 143 -5.24 -0.65 10.55
N GLY A 144 -4.19 -0.50 9.73
CA GLY A 144 -3.91 0.75 9.04
C GLY A 144 -4.98 1.13 8.03
N CYS A 145 -5.43 0.17 7.23
CA CYS A 145 -6.47 0.42 6.21
C CYS A 145 -7.80 0.80 6.85
N ALA A 146 -8.20 0.15 7.94
CA ALA A 146 -9.43 0.48 8.66
C ALA A 146 -9.36 1.89 9.25
N ALA A 147 -8.23 2.23 9.87
CA ALA A 147 -8.02 3.56 10.44
C ALA A 147 -8.01 4.64 9.36
N PHE A 148 -7.37 4.37 8.22
CA PHE A 148 -7.34 5.28 7.09
C PHE A 148 -8.75 5.53 6.53
N LEU A 149 -9.55 4.47 6.40
CA LEU A 149 -10.93 4.60 5.91
C LEU A 149 -11.78 5.46 6.87
N GLU A 150 -11.63 5.24 8.17
CA GLU A 150 -12.32 6.07 9.19
C GLU A 150 -11.86 7.54 9.12
N TYR A 151 -10.55 7.77 8.91
CA TYR A 151 -10.02 9.12 8.71
C TYR A 151 -10.72 9.82 7.52
N LEU A 152 -10.88 9.11 6.40
CA LEU A 152 -11.53 9.67 5.21
C LEU A 152 -13.00 9.99 5.47
N LYS A 153 -13.70 9.14 6.23
CA LYS A 153 -15.10 9.38 6.62
C LYS A 153 -15.20 10.61 7.54
N ASP A 154 -14.32 10.72 8.52
CA ASP A 154 -14.31 11.84 9.48
C ASP A 154 -14.00 13.15 8.79
N LYS A 155 -13.19 13.15 7.76
CA LYS A 155 -12.88 14.33 6.94
C LYS A 155 -13.93 14.61 5.88
N LYS A 156 -15.01 13.84 5.86
CA LYS A 156 -16.11 13.96 4.88
C LYS A 156 -15.64 13.87 3.43
N LYS A 157 -14.61 13.03 3.20
CA LYS A 157 -14.13 12.74 1.85
C LYS A 157 -15.01 11.70 1.14
N LEU A 158 -15.80 10.99 1.94
CA LEU A 158 -16.73 9.95 1.47
C LEU A 158 -18.18 10.31 1.73
#